data_ccd0db1ec26c42ed74c9d3579614a6ef
#
_entry.id   ccd0db1ec26c42ed74c9d3579614a6ef
#
_cell.length_a   1.000
_cell.length_b   1.000
_cell.length_c   1.000
_cell.angle_alpha   90.00
_cell.angle_beta   90.00
_cell.angle_gamma   90.00
#
_symmetry.space_group_name_H-M   'P 1'
#
loop_
_entity.id
_entity.type
_entity.pdbx_description
1 polymer ?
#
loop_
_entity_poly.entity_id
_entity_poly.type
_entity_poly.pdbx_seq_one_letter_code
_entity_poly.pdbx_strand_id
1 'polypeptide(L)'
;MRLIPLVLALMAAAPAFAQRAVTPDEFDTMVTGRTLHFNRAGEPFGAEQYFEDKRVIWSFENGQCQRGIWFTNAEDEICFVYEGDPASQCWNFLEMPGGDLHARLPGSDPAGDLVMRDVSREALNCPLPDLGV
;
A
#
# COMPACT_ATOMS: atom_id res chain seq x y z
N MET A 1 18.63 -54.31 32.25
CA MET A 1 17.88 -53.05 32.18
C MET A 1 18.65 -52.13 31.24
N ARG A 2 18.12 -51.89 30.03
CA ARG A 2 18.72 -50.96 29.03
C ARG A 2 18.03 -49.62 29.18
N LEU A 3 18.76 -48.61 29.61
CA LEU A 3 18.31 -47.22 29.63
C LEU A 3 18.37 -46.65 28.22
N ILE A 4 17.21 -46.33 27.63
CA ILE A 4 17.09 -45.66 26.36
C ILE A 4 17.17 -44.14 26.66
N PRO A 5 18.14 -43.37 26.12
CA PRO A 5 18.16 -41.96 26.34
C PRO A 5 17.04 -41.30 25.50
N LEU A 6 16.14 -40.57 26.16
CA LEU A 6 15.11 -39.77 25.56
C LEU A 6 15.79 -38.50 24.98
N VAL A 7 15.99 -38.46 23.66
CA VAL A 7 16.48 -37.27 22.99
C VAL A 7 15.32 -36.30 22.82
N LEU A 8 15.31 -35.26 23.64
CA LEU A 8 14.36 -34.16 23.53
C LEU A 8 14.78 -33.26 22.36
N ALA A 9 14.12 -33.38 21.22
CA ALA A 9 14.34 -32.49 20.10
C ALA A 9 13.72 -31.12 20.42
N LEU A 10 14.56 -30.10 20.69
CA LEU A 10 14.12 -28.70 20.76
C LEU A 10 13.79 -28.26 19.34
N MET A 11 12.51 -28.17 19.02
CA MET A 11 12.05 -27.47 17.83
C MET A 11 12.24 -25.98 18.06
N ALA A 12 13.22 -25.37 17.42
CA ALA A 12 13.37 -23.93 17.35
C ALA A 12 12.21 -23.39 16.49
N ALA A 13 11.21 -22.78 17.14
CA ALA A 13 10.18 -22.04 16.43
C ALA A 13 10.83 -20.80 15.82
N ALA A 14 10.96 -20.75 14.48
CA ALA A 14 11.35 -19.55 13.79
C ALA A 14 10.30 -18.46 14.05
N PRO A 15 10.70 -17.19 14.31
CA PRO A 15 9.74 -16.12 14.48
C PRO A 15 8.93 -15.96 13.20
N ALA A 16 7.62 -16.18 13.27
CA ALA A 16 6.72 -15.88 12.19
C ALA A 16 6.62 -14.34 12.11
N PHE A 17 7.16 -13.74 11.07
CA PHE A 17 6.94 -12.31 10.80
C PHE A 17 5.47 -12.12 10.44
N ALA A 18 4.69 -11.52 11.37
CA ALA A 18 3.32 -11.12 11.10
C ALA A 18 3.29 -9.90 10.16
N GLN A 19 2.16 -9.72 9.46
CA GLN A 19 1.91 -8.47 8.74
C GLN A 19 2.03 -7.28 9.70
N ARG A 20 2.57 -6.16 9.22
CA ARG A 20 2.79 -4.95 10.00
C ARG A 20 2.16 -3.76 9.29
N ALA A 21 1.39 -2.96 10.04
CA ALA A 21 0.90 -1.69 9.52
C ALA A 21 2.06 -0.72 9.27
N VAL A 22 2.05 -0.09 8.10
CA VAL A 22 2.94 1.02 7.77
C VAL A 22 2.41 2.27 8.44
N THR A 23 3.27 2.98 9.19
CA THR A 23 2.86 4.22 9.85
C THR A 23 2.69 5.35 8.82
N PRO A 24 1.92 6.41 9.15
CA PRO A 24 1.79 7.58 8.27
C PRO A 24 3.12 8.22 7.88
N ASP A 25 4.06 8.34 8.80
CA ASP A 25 5.38 8.91 8.51
C ASP A 25 6.22 8.01 7.61
N GLU A 26 6.19 6.70 7.84
CA GLU A 26 6.83 5.72 6.94
C GLU A 26 6.23 5.80 5.54
N PHE A 27 4.91 5.89 5.46
CA PHE A 27 4.21 6.01 4.19
C PHE A 27 4.63 7.26 3.43
N ASP A 28 4.61 8.42 4.07
CA ASP A 28 5.02 9.70 3.46
C ASP A 28 6.44 9.63 2.89
N THR A 29 7.37 9.10 3.67
CA THR A 29 8.76 8.92 3.22
C THR A 29 8.87 7.96 2.04
N MET A 30 8.06 6.92 2.03
CA MET A 30 8.09 5.88 0.99
C MET A 30 7.53 6.37 -0.33
N VAL A 31 6.46 7.18 -0.32
CA VAL A 31 5.67 7.48 -1.52
C VAL A 31 6.01 8.82 -2.17
N THR A 32 6.42 9.83 -1.40
CA THR A 32 6.61 11.19 -1.91
C THR A 32 7.63 11.23 -3.05
N GLY A 33 7.23 11.80 -4.20
CA GLY A 33 8.03 11.86 -5.41
C GLY A 33 8.13 10.56 -6.19
N ARG A 34 7.25 9.61 -5.92
CA ARG A 34 7.25 8.28 -6.56
C ARG A 34 5.89 7.92 -7.12
N THR A 35 5.89 6.96 -8.01
CA THR A 35 4.70 6.33 -8.56
C THR A 35 4.67 4.86 -8.12
N LEU A 36 3.59 4.47 -7.46
CA LEU A 36 3.36 3.10 -7.01
C LEU A 36 2.36 2.43 -7.96
N HIS A 37 2.73 1.27 -8.49
CA HIS A 37 1.91 0.46 -9.37
C HIS A 37 1.32 -0.72 -8.60
N PHE A 38 0.03 -0.96 -8.78
CA PHE A 38 -0.71 -1.97 -8.02
C PHE A 38 -1.38 -3.02 -8.92
N ASN A 39 -1.34 -4.25 -8.46
CA ASN A 39 -2.20 -5.33 -8.95
C ASN A 39 -3.39 -5.53 -8.00
N ARG A 40 -4.46 -6.10 -8.54
CA ARG A 40 -5.56 -6.69 -7.77
C ARG A 40 -5.82 -8.08 -8.32
N ALA A 41 -5.91 -9.08 -7.44
CA ALA A 41 -6.10 -10.49 -7.82
C ALA A 41 -5.12 -10.95 -8.92
N GLY A 42 -3.86 -10.51 -8.85
CA GLY A 42 -2.81 -10.88 -9.80
C GLY A 42 -2.79 -10.12 -11.12
N GLU A 43 -3.75 -9.23 -11.36
CA GLU A 43 -3.86 -8.45 -12.60
C GLU A 43 -3.54 -6.97 -12.36
N PRO A 44 -2.91 -6.27 -13.32
CA PRO A 44 -2.70 -4.83 -13.23
C PRO A 44 -4.01 -4.09 -12.96
N PHE A 45 -4.02 -3.21 -11.98
CA PHE A 45 -5.23 -2.48 -11.58
C PHE A 45 -5.11 -0.97 -11.79
N GLY A 46 -4.00 -0.38 -11.38
CA GLY A 46 -3.76 1.04 -11.51
C GLY A 46 -2.47 1.48 -10.86
N ALA A 47 -2.23 2.78 -10.87
CA ALA A 47 -1.04 3.39 -10.27
C ALA A 47 -1.36 4.73 -9.64
N GLU A 48 -0.66 5.07 -8.58
CA GLU A 48 -0.75 6.35 -7.88
C GLU A 48 0.58 7.07 -7.95
N GLN A 49 0.57 8.27 -8.50
CA GLN A 49 1.71 9.18 -8.45
C GLN A 49 1.55 10.13 -7.28
N TYR A 50 2.59 10.22 -6.46
CA TYR A 50 2.62 11.02 -5.24
C TYR A 50 3.52 12.24 -5.44
N PHE A 51 2.97 13.41 -5.21
CA PHE A 51 3.68 14.69 -5.25
C PHE A 51 4.01 15.17 -3.84
N GLU A 52 4.81 16.23 -3.75
CA GLU A 52 4.92 16.99 -2.52
C GLU A 52 3.56 17.61 -2.15
N ASP A 53 3.39 18.02 -0.88
CA ASP A 53 2.15 18.60 -0.35
C ASP A 53 0.95 17.66 -0.38
N LYS A 54 1.20 16.34 -0.35
CA LYS A 54 0.17 15.29 -0.29
C LYS A 54 -0.78 15.27 -1.51
N ARG A 55 -0.40 15.86 -2.62
CA ARG A 55 -1.15 15.74 -3.87
C ARG A 55 -0.88 14.40 -4.55
N VAL A 56 -1.89 13.87 -5.20
CA VAL A 56 -1.81 12.59 -5.91
C VAL A 56 -2.51 12.66 -7.26
N ILE A 57 -2.11 11.75 -8.14
CA ILE A 57 -2.88 11.39 -9.34
C ILE A 57 -3.00 9.88 -9.36
N TRP A 58 -4.23 9.39 -9.40
CA TRP A 58 -4.53 7.98 -9.64
C TRP A 58 -4.81 7.76 -11.13
N SER A 59 -4.22 6.73 -11.70
CA SER A 59 -4.54 6.26 -13.05
C SER A 59 -5.03 4.83 -12.99
N PHE A 60 -6.24 4.59 -13.50
CA PHE A 60 -6.72 3.24 -13.76
C PHE A 60 -5.97 2.61 -14.93
N GLU A 61 -6.02 1.30 -15.04
CA GLU A 61 -5.33 0.57 -16.12
C GLU A 61 -5.81 0.97 -17.51
N ASN A 62 -7.06 1.47 -17.64
CA ASN A 62 -7.61 2.01 -18.88
C ASN A 62 -7.08 3.43 -19.24
N GLY A 63 -6.19 4.00 -18.43
CA GLY A 63 -5.61 5.33 -18.63
C GLY A 63 -6.45 6.48 -18.08
N GLN A 64 -7.58 6.23 -17.46
CA GLN A 64 -8.40 7.25 -16.79
C GLN A 64 -7.69 7.79 -15.56
N CYS A 65 -7.50 9.11 -15.49
CA CYS A 65 -6.78 9.76 -14.39
C CYS A 65 -7.73 10.52 -13.46
N GLN A 66 -7.43 10.49 -12.16
CA GLN A 66 -8.11 11.26 -11.12
C GLN A 66 -7.09 11.99 -10.27
N ARG A 67 -7.25 13.29 -10.11
CA ARG A 67 -6.41 14.11 -9.22
C ARG A 67 -7.02 14.19 -7.84
N GLY A 68 -6.18 14.19 -6.82
CA GLY A 68 -6.65 14.26 -5.45
C GLY A 68 -5.56 14.64 -4.47
N ILE A 69 -5.88 14.39 -3.21
CA ILE A 69 -4.98 14.54 -2.08
C ILE A 69 -5.07 13.29 -1.19
N TRP A 70 -4.02 13.04 -0.43
CA TRP A 70 -4.08 12.07 0.64
C TRP A 70 -3.88 12.72 2.01
N PHE A 71 -4.41 12.11 3.03
CA PHE A 71 -4.30 12.53 4.42
C PHE A 71 -4.43 11.33 5.34
N THR A 72 -4.26 11.53 6.63
CA THR A 72 -4.43 10.47 7.62
C THR A 72 -5.57 10.79 8.57
N ASN A 73 -6.25 9.76 9.06
CA ASN A 73 -7.30 9.89 10.06
C ASN A 73 -6.81 9.49 11.47
N ALA A 74 -7.71 9.49 12.45
CA ALA A 74 -7.40 9.18 13.84
C ALA A 74 -6.97 7.72 14.05
N GLU A 75 -7.29 6.82 13.12
CA GLU A 75 -6.90 5.41 13.13
C GLU A 75 -5.58 5.14 12.38
N ASP A 76 -4.85 6.19 12.00
CA ASP A 76 -3.63 6.12 11.20
C ASP A 76 -3.81 5.46 9.82
N GLU A 77 -5.03 5.47 9.30
CA GLU A 77 -5.30 5.03 7.95
C GLU A 77 -4.88 6.10 6.94
N ILE A 78 -4.50 5.66 5.76
CA ILE A 78 -4.16 6.55 4.64
C ILE A 78 -5.41 6.76 3.79
N CYS A 79 -5.90 7.98 3.76
CA CYS A 79 -7.16 8.35 3.13
C CYS A 79 -6.91 9.16 1.86
N PHE A 80 -7.75 8.97 0.86
CA PHE A 80 -7.68 9.66 -0.42
C PHE A 80 -9.02 10.32 -0.73
N VAL A 81 -8.96 11.53 -1.26
CA VAL A 81 -10.10 12.26 -1.81
C VAL A 81 -9.72 12.72 -3.20
N TYR A 82 -10.56 12.44 -4.18
CA TYR A 82 -10.34 12.80 -5.58
C TYR A 82 -11.32 13.87 -6.04
N GLU A 83 -10.91 14.67 -7.02
CA GLU A 83 -11.78 15.68 -7.63
C GLU A 83 -13.04 15.03 -8.21
N GLY A 84 -14.19 15.63 -7.94
CA GLY A 84 -15.48 15.13 -8.40
C GLY A 84 -16.12 14.05 -7.53
N ASP A 85 -15.41 13.54 -6.53
CA ASP A 85 -15.95 12.60 -5.56
C ASP A 85 -15.64 13.10 -4.13
N PRO A 86 -16.64 13.61 -3.38
CA PRO A 86 -16.41 14.13 -2.04
C PRO A 86 -16.16 13.04 -0.98
N ALA A 87 -16.42 11.78 -1.30
CA ALA A 87 -16.20 10.67 -0.38
C ALA A 87 -14.71 10.35 -0.27
N SER A 88 -14.19 10.29 0.96
CA SER A 88 -12.84 9.79 1.21
C SER A 88 -12.84 8.27 1.25
N GLN A 89 -11.76 7.67 0.73
CA GLN A 89 -11.50 6.26 0.83
C GLN A 89 -10.22 6.03 1.65
N CYS A 90 -10.33 5.32 2.75
CA CYS A 90 -9.23 5.09 3.69
C CYS A 90 -8.74 3.65 3.63
N TRP A 91 -7.42 3.48 3.69
CA TRP A 91 -6.73 2.19 3.54
C TRP A 91 -5.74 1.96 4.67
N ASN A 92 -5.60 0.71 5.07
CA ASN A 92 -4.43 0.26 5.82
C ASN A 92 -3.35 -0.20 4.83
N PHE A 93 -2.18 0.39 4.91
CA PHE A 93 -1.01 -0.10 4.19
C PHE A 93 -0.26 -1.08 5.07
N LEU A 94 -0.02 -2.27 4.57
CA LEU A 94 0.50 -3.40 5.31
C LEU A 94 1.77 -3.93 4.65
N GLU A 95 2.83 -4.04 5.43
CA GLU A 95 4.01 -4.79 5.05
C GLU A 95 3.76 -6.26 5.38
N MET A 96 3.75 -7.10 4.37
CA MET A 96 3.46 -8.52 4.49
C MET A 96 4.72 -9.32 4.78
N PRO A 97 4.60 -10.53 5.34
CA PRO A 97 5.73 -11.45 5.40
C PRO A 97 6.32 -11.65 4.00
N GLY A 98 7.65 -11.44 3.88
CA GLY A 98 8.32 -11.45 2.58
C GLY A 98 8.56 -10.07 1.94
N GLY A 99 7.98 -8.99 2.51
CA GLY A 99 8.28 -7.62 2.16
C GLY A 99 7.31 -6.97 1.17
N ASP A 100 6.29 -7.67 0.68
CA ASP A 100 5.27 -7.07 -0.19
C ASP A 100 4.45 -6.02 0.57
N LEU A 101 4.13 -4.93 -0.11
CA LEU A 101 3.23 -3.90 0.40
C LEU A 101 1.82 -4.12 -0.14
N HIS A 102 0.86 -4.23 0.77
CA HIS A 102 -0.56 -4.34 0.46
C HIS A 102 -1.31 -3.09 0.93
N ALA A 103 -2.32 -2.67 0.17
CA ALA A 103 -3.31 -1.71 0.61
C ALA A 103 -4.65 -2.43 0.78
N ARG A 104 -5.20 -2.38 1.98
CA ARG A 104 -6.45 -3.06 2.36
C ARG A 104 -7.48 -2.07 2.88
N LEU A 105 -8.70 -2.16 2.36
CA LEU A 105 -9.83 -1.46 2.95
C LEU A 105 -10.14 -2.07 4.33
N PRO A 106 -10.41 -1.25 5.36
CA PRO A 106 -10.76 -1.75 6.68
C PRO A 106 -11.94 -2.73 6.62
N GLY A 107 -11.77 -3.89 7.26
CA GLY A 107 -12.79 -4.95 7.30
C GLY A 107 -12.97 -5.75 6.01
N SER A 108 -12.16 -5.50 4.98
CA SER A 108 -12.22 -6.25 3.70
C SER A 108 -11.46 -7.56 3.77
N ASP A 109 -11.86 -8.50 2.89
CA ASP A 109 -11.13 -9.74 2.68
C ASP A 109 -9.74 -9.45 2.07
N PRO A 110 -8.66 -10.05 2.58
CA PRO A 110 -7.32 -9.93 2.02
C PRO A 110 -7.21 -10.25 0.53
N ALA A 111 -8.08 -11.10 0.00
CA ALA A 111 -8.10 -11.42 -1.44
C ALA A 111 -8.38 -10.20 -2.33
N GLY A 112 -9.00 -9.16 -1.79
CA GLY A 112 -9.27 -7.90 -2.48
C GLY A 112 -8.19 -6.83 -2.32
N ASP A 113 -7.09 -7.12 -1.66
CA ASP A 113 -6.00 -6.17 -1.46
C ASP A 113 -5.44 -5.65 -2.78
N LEU A 114 -5.05 -4.38 -2.79
CA LEU A 114 -4.14 -3.88 -3.80
C LEU A 114 -2.72 -4.29 -3.39
N VAL A 115 -2.00 -4.94 -4.30
CA VAL A 115 -0.64 -5.39 -4.05
C VAL A 115 0.32 -4.55 -4.89
N MET A 116 1.25 -3.86 -4.24
CA MET A 116 2.26 -3.09 -4.94
C MET A 116 3.19 -4.03 -5.71
N ARG A 117 3.24 -3.85 -7.03
CA ARG A 117 4.09 -4.65 -7.93
C ARG A 117 5.36 -3.93 -8.36
N ASP A 118 5.35 -2.62 -8.32
CA ASP A 118 6.48 -1.80 -8.77
C ASP A 118 6.42 -0.39 -8.18
N VAL A 119 7.59 0.20 -7.99
CA VAL A 119 7.80 1.60 -7.59
C VAL A 119 8.74 2.25 -8.57
N SER A 120 8.34 3.39 -9.13
CA SER A 120 9.17 4.15 -10.05
C SER A 120 9.20 5.64 -9.68
N ARG A 121 10.06 6.39 -10.35
CA ARG A 121 10.05 7.86 -10.33
C ARG A 121 9.46 8.45 -11.60
N GLU A 122 8.91 7.62 -12.46
CA GLU A 122 8.31 8.03 -13.71
C GLU A 122 6.92 8.58 -13.47
N ALA A 123 6.63 9.73 -14.08
CA ALA A 123 5.31 10.33 -14.06
C ALA A 123 4.32 9.46 -14.84
N LEU A 124 3.07 9.41 -14.35
CA LEU A 124 1.97 8.83 -15.09
C LEU A 124 1.69 9.66 -16.35
N ASN A 125 1.15 9.02 -17.38
CA ASN A 125 0.69 9.69 -18.59
C ASN A 125 -0.68 10.35 -18.33
N CYS A 126 -0.68 11.36 -17.47
CA CYS A 126 -1.86 12.11 -17.05
C CYS A 126 -1.60 13.60 -17.16
N PRO A 127 -2.65 14.44 -17.33
CA PRO A 127 -2.49 15.87 -17.17
C PRO A 127 -1.92 16.19 -15.79
N LEU A 128 -0.90 17.06 -15.74
CA LEU A 128 -0.32 17.50 -14.48
C LEU A 128 -1.37 18.22 -13.63
N PRO A 129 -1.24 18.18 -12.28
CA PRO A 129 -2.08 19.00 -11.43
C PRO A 129 -2.00 20.47 -11.84
N ASP A 130 -3.15 21.16 -11.84
CA ASP A 130 -3.19 22.58 -12.12
C ASP A 130 -2.42 23.32 -11.01
N LEU A 131 -1.32 23.96 -11.39
CA LEU A 131 -0.44 24.68 -10.46
C LEU A 131 -0.90 26.12 -10.17
N GLY A 132 -2.14 26.45 -10.53
CA GLY A 132 -2.76 27.72 -10.15
C GLY A 132 -2.08 28.96 -10.75
N VAL A 133 -1.71 28.89 -11.99
CA VAL A 133 -1.23 30.06 -12.75
C VAL A 133 -2.38 30.69 -13.51
#